data_c9ccdb66a5436d5dd28ffdb054013279
#
_entry.id   c9ccdb66a5436d5dd28ffdb054013279
#
_cell.length_a   1.000
_cell.length_b   1.000
_cell.length_c   1.000
_cell.angle_alpha   90.00
_cell.angle_beta   90.00
_cell.angle_gamma   90.00
#
_symmetry.space_group_name_H-M   'P 1'
#
loop_
_entity.id
_entity.type
_entity.pdbx_description
1 polymer ?
#
loop_
_entity_poly.entity_id
_entity_poly.type
_entity_poly.pdbx_seq_one_letter_code
_entity_poly.pdbx_strand_id
1 'polypeptide(L)'
;MKQAVFITGAAAGIGRAVALEFAHQGWFVGAADLDEVGLASLKSEIGAERCFTTALNVADAKQWDKALASFWKASGERLDVLVNNAGILSAGAFHEIPLMRHQAIIDINVSGVMAGCHTAYPYLCKTPKSTVINMASASAMFGQPGLASYSSSKFAVRGLTEALDCEWAEQGIRVKSIWPLFVQTNMVVGLDKLPSVKSLGIKLNVDDVARAVWYAANDRGETSPIHYPVGLQTKVLNLAIKLSPAWMSRWINQRMSSEH
;
A
#
# COMPACT_ATOMS: atom_id res chain seq x y z
N MET A 1 17.18 21.35 0.62
CA MET A 1 16.20 20.71 1.53
C MET A 1 16.20 19.23 1.27
N LYS A 2 16.09 18.40 2.32
CA LYS A 2 15.98 16.93 2.15
C LYS A 2 14.62 16.58 1.57
N GLN A 3 14.55 15.55 0.72
CA GLN A 3 13.27 14.99 0.26
C GLN A 3 12.55 14.32 1.43
N ALA A 4 11.22 14.30 1.38
CA ALA A 4 10.39 13.85 2.49
C ALA A 4 9.30 12.86 2.03
N VAL A 5 9.12 11.79 2.81
CA VAL A 5 8.11 10.76 2.58
C VAL A 5 7.18 10.66 3.80
N PHE A 6 5.89 10.50 3.58
CA PHE A 6 4.90 10.20 4.63
C PHE A 6 4.30 8.81 4.40
N ILE A 7 4.35 7.95 5.41
CA ILE A 7 4.02 6.52 5.30
C ILE A 7 3.01 6.16 6.37
N THR A 8 1.89 5.53 5.99
CA THR A 8 0.91 4.99 6.92
C THR A 8 1.11 3.50 7.18
N GLY A 9 0.75 3.00 8.36
CA GLY A 9 1.02 1.62 8.77
C GLY A 9 2.52 1.37 8.94
N ALA A 10 3.26 2.37 9.45
CA ALA A 10 4.72 2.39 9.45
C ALA A 10 5.35 1.72 10.67
N ALA A 11 4.57 1.32 11.68
CA ALA A 11 5.12 0.72 12.90
C ALA A 11 5.68 -0.69 12.68
N ALA A 12 5.17 -1.44 11.70
CA ALA A 12 5.54 -2.84 11.46
C ALA A 12 5.52 -3.23 9.98
N GLY A 13 6.00 -4.42 9.67
CA GLY A 13 5.88 -5.08 8.37
C GLY A 13 6.41 -4.25 7.21
N ILE A 14 5.63 -4.19 6.13
CA ILE A 14 6.01 -3.48 4.89
C ILE A 14 6.22 -1.99 5.15
N GLY A 15 5.32 -1.33 5.89
CA GLY A 15 5.43 0.11 6.15
C GLY A 15 6.72 0.48 6.89
N ARG A 16 7.13 -0.34 7.88
CA ARG A 16 8.40 -0.17 8.58
C ARG A 16 9.60 -0.36 7.65
N ALA A 17 9.60 -1.40 6.82
CA ALA A 17 10.66 -1.63 5.86
C ALA A 17 10.77 -0.50 4.83
N VAL A 18 9.65 0.03 4.34
CA VAL A 18 9.61 1.22 3.48
C VAL A 18 10.21 2.44 4.19
N ALA A 19 9.85 2.68 5.45
CA ALA A 19 10.39 3.79 6.23
C ALA A 19 11.91 3.70 6.38
N LEU A 20 12.44 2.50 6.67
CA LEU A 20 13.88 2.25 6.77
C LEU A 20 14.59 2.43 5.42
N GLU A 21 13.99 1.95 4.33
CA GLU A 21 14.56 2.12 2.98
C GLU A 21 14.72 3.62 2.64
N PHE A 22 13.67 4.42 2.81
CA PHE A 22 13.74 5.87 2.55
C PHE A 22 14.73 6.58 3.49
N ALA A 23 14.80 6.17 4.76
CA ALA A 23 15.78 6.70 5.71
C ALA A 23 17.22 6.39 5.30
N HIS A 24 17.52 5.16 4.81
CA HIS A 24 18.83 4.78 4.29
C HIS A 24 19.22 5.62 3.08
N GLN A 25 18.26 6.02 2.27
CA GLN A 25 18.47 6.92 1.12
C GLN A 25 18.58 8.40 1.51
N GLY A 26 18.60 8.71 2.81
CA GLY A 26 18.81 10.06 3.34
C GLY A 26 17.58 10.96 3.39
N TRP A 27 16.38 10.41 3.18
CA TRP A 27 15.12 11.16 3.22
C TRP A 27 14.67 11.44 4.65
N PHE A 28 13.86 12.50 4.81
CA PHE A 28 13.10 12.75 6.02
C PHE A 28 11.83 11.88 6.01
N VAL A 29 11.62 11.10 7.07
CA VAL A 29 10.54 10.12 7.16
C VAL A 29 9.45 10.59 8.11
N GLY A 30 8.22 10.69 7.62
CA GLY A 30 7.01 10.76 8.41
C GLY A 30 6.39 9.37 8.54
N ALA A 31 6.34 8.86 9.74
CA ALA A 31 5.78 7.54 10.05
C ALA A 31 4.48 7.68 10.85
N ALA A 32 3.39 7.13 10.33
CA ALA A 32 2.08 7.18 10.96
C ALA A 32 1.51 5.77 11.16
N ASP A 33 0.99 5.50 12.36
CA ASP A 33 0.38 4.23 12.75
C ASP A 33 -0.51 4.43 14.00
N LEU A 34 -1.29 3.42 14.36
CA LEU A 34 -1.95 3.34 15.67
C LEU A 34 -1.02 2.78 16.76
N ASP A 35 -0.01 2.01 16.39
CA ASP A 35 0.98 1.43 17.30
C ASP A 35 2.09 2.45 17.63
N GLU A 36 1.87 3.23 18.67
CA GLU A 36 2.83 4.24 19.14
C GLU A 36 4.15 3.63 19.64
N VAL A 37 4.12 2.41 20.17
CA VAL A 37 5.33 1.70 20.64
C VAL A 37 6.20 1.32 19.44
N GLY A 38 5.60 0.75 18.39
CA GLY A 38 6.29 0.45 17.15
C GLY A 38 6.85 1.70 16.48
N LEU A 39 6.09 2.82 16.48
CA LEU A 39 6.57 4.10 15.98
C LEU A 39 7.76 4.65 16.77
N ALA A 40 7.75 4.56 18.09
CA ALA A 40 8.87 4.99 18.95
C ALA A 40 10.13 4.16 18.66
N SER A 41 9.99 2.84 18.50
CA SER A 41 11.07 1.95 18.10
C SER A 41 11.65 2.34 16.73
N LEU A 42 10.80 2.58 15.73
CA LEU A 42 11.22 3.01 14.39
C LEU A 42 11.96 4.34 14.41
N LYS A 43 11.46 5.32 15.19
CA LYS A 43 12.08 6.62 15.36
C LYS A 43 13.47 6.51 15.98
N SER A 44 13.63 5.64 16.97
CA SER A 44 14.94 5.37 17.60
C SER A 44 15.94 4.78 16.60
N GLU A 45 15.49 3.92 15.70
CA GLU A 45 16.33 3.26 14.68
C GLU A 45 16.75 4.25 13.58
N ILE A 46 15.83 5.10 13.10
CA ILE A 46 16.12 6.09 12.04
C ILE A 46 16.91 7.29 12.58
N GLY A 47 16.70 7.67 13.84
CA GLY A 47 17.19 8.90 14.45
C GLY A 47 16.12 9.99 14.50
N ALA A 48 15.98 10.63 15.67
CA ALA A 48 14.90 11.57 15.95
C ALA A 48 14.88 12.80 15.03
N GLU A 49 16.05 13.22 14.54
CA GLU A 49 16.23 14.37 13.64
C GLU A 49 15.82 14.08 12.18
N ARG A 50 15.59 12.81 11.85
CA ARG A 50 15.20 12.36 10.51
C ARG A 50 13.86 11.66 10.45
N CYS A 51 13.18 11.51 11.61
CA CYS A 51 11.93 10.77 11.70
C CYS A 51 10.89 11.55 12.52
N PHE A 52 9.81 11.94 11.86
CA PHE A 52 8.58 12.43 12.48
C PHE A 52 7.63 11.24 12.69
N THR A 53 7.01 11.14 13.86
CA THR A 53 6.03 10.10 14.16
C THR A 53 4.71 10.70 14.62
N THR A 54 3.60 10.08 14.25
CA THR A 54 2.26 10.51 14.70
C THR A 54 1.31 9.32 14.78
N ALA A 55 0.47 9.30 15.82
CA ALA A 55 -0.66 8.39 15.86
C ALA A 55 -1.69 8.80 14.79
N LEU A 56 -2.15 7.84 13.97
CA LEU A 56 -3.10 8.10 12.90
C LEU A 56 -4.01 6.89 12.68
N ASN A 57 -5.31 7.07 12.92
CA ASN A 57 -6.33 6.20 12.37
C ASN A 57 -6.66 6.67 10.94
N VAL A 58 -6.26 5.91 9.94
CA VAL A 58 -6.48 6.29 8.52
C VAL A 58 -7.96 6.37 8.13
N ALA A 59 -8.86 5.73 8.88
CA ALA A 59 -10.31 5.83 8.67
C ALA A 59 -10.91 7.14 9.22
N ASP A 60 -10.14 7.96 9.94
CA ASP A 60 -10.58 9.23 10.50
C ASP A 60 -9.97 10.41 9.71
N ALA A 61 -10.78 11.03 8.84
CA ALA A 61 -10.33 12.14 8.00
C ALA A 61 -9.79 13.34 8.80
N LYS A 62 -10.34 13.62 10.01
CA LYS A 62 -9.85 14.75 10.84
C LYS A 62 -8.44 14.51 11.38
N GLN A 63 -8.08 13.25 11.61
CA GLN A 63 -6.72 12.91 12.04
C GLN A 63 -5.71 13.12 10.91
N TRP A 64 -6.11 12.89 9.65
CA TRP A 64 -5.27 13.15 8.49
C TRP A 64 -4.86 14.62 8.39
N ASP A 65 -5.80 15.55 8.53
CA ASP A 65 -5.53 17.00 8.49
C ASP A 65 -4.45 17.38 9.50
N LYS A 66 -4.60 16.91 10.75
CA LYS A 66 -3.64 17.19 11.83
C LYS A 66 -2.27 16.54 11.55
N ALA A 67 -2.26 15.29 11.12
CA ALA A 67 -1.04 14.52 10.87
C ALA A 67 -0.20 15.16 9.75
N LEU A 68 -0.82 15.47 8.60
CA LEU A 68 -0.12 16.06 7.46
C LEU A 68 0.29 17.51 7.71
N ALA A 69 -0.52 18.32 8.38
CA ALA A 69 -0.12 19.69 8.76
C ALA A 69 1.09 19.71 9.70
N SER A 70 1.16 18.77 10.65
CA SER A 70 2.29 18.63 11.57
C SER A 70 3.54 18.11 10.86
N PHE A 71 3.37 17.10 9.99
CA PHE A 71 4.46 16.57 9.17
C PHE A 71 5.04 17.62 8.22
N TRP A 72 4.18 18.41 7.56
CA TRP A 72 4.60 19.48 6.64
C TRP A 72 5.55 20.47 7.31
N LYS A 73 5.21 20.90 8.52
CA LYS A 73 6.09 21.77 9.32
C LYS A 73 7.42 21.09 9.68
N ALA A 74 7.35 19.82 10.10
CA ALA A 74 8.53 19.08 10.52
C ALA A 74 9.48 18.74 9.35
N SER A 75 8.96 18.53 8.14
CA SER A 75 9.72 18.21 6.94
C SER A 75 10.35 19.42 6.23
N GLY A 76 10.13 20.64 6.74
CA GLY A 76 10.55 21.88 6.08
C GLY A 76 9.72 22.18 4.83
N GLU A 77 8.41 21.99 4.93
CA GLU A 77 7.41 22.25 3.90
C GLU A 77 7.61 21.41 2.64
N ARG A 78 7.83 20.10 2.84
CA ARG A 78 7.94 19.12 1.74
C ARG A 78 7.12 17.86 1.98
N LEU A 79 6.50 17.37 0.91
CA LEU A 79 5.90 16.04 0.81
C LEU A 79 6.18 15.51 -0.61
N ASP A 80 7.33 14.88 -0.79
CA ASP A 80 7.73 14.35 -2.10
C ASP A 80 7.02 13.03 -2.41
N VAL A 81 6.80 12.20 -1.38
CA VAL A 81 6.12 10.92 -1.52
C VAL A 81 5.12 10.70 -0.38
N LEU A 82 3.88 10.36 -0.75
CA LEU A 82 2.90 9.78 0.15
C LEU A 82 2.82 8.28 -0.09
N VAL A 83 2.94 7.45 0.96
CA VAL A 83 2.75 6.00 0.88
C VAL A 83 1.54 5.60 1.71
N ASN A 84 0.42 5.33 1.05
CA ASN A 84 -0.80 4.77 1.65
C ASN A 84 -0.61 3.26 1.79
N ASN A 85 0.00 2.82 2.91
CA ASN A 85 0.32 1.42 3.16
C ASN A 85 -0.59 0.79 4.22
N ALA A 86 -1.13 1.53 5.17
CA ALA A 86 -2.02 1.00 6.19
C ALA A 86 -3.15 0.16 5.58
N GLY A 87 -3.40 -1.00 6.14
CA GLY A 87 -4.44 -1.90 5.65
C GLY A 87 -4.62 -3.12 6.53
N ILE A 88 -5.79 -3.73 6.43
CA ILE A 88 -6.14 -4.96 7.14
C ILE A 88 -6.75 -5.97 6.17
N LEU A 89 -6.79 -7.23 6.59
CA LEU A 89 -7.52 -8.29 5.90
C LEU A 89 -8.27 -9.18 6.91
N SER A 90 -9.22 -9.94 6.39
CA SER A 90 -9.81 -11.10 7.07
C SER A 90 -9.96 -12.21 6.05
N ALA A 91 -9.62 -13.43 6.45
CA ALA A 91 -9.67 -14.60 5.61
C ALA A 91 -10.73 -15.60 6.15
N GLY A 92 -11.43 -16.25 5.24
CA GLY A 92 -12.46 -17.24 5.55
C GLY A 92 -13.63 -17.21 4.58
N ALA A 93 -14.63 -18.05 4.79
CA ALA A 93 -15.86 -18.03 4.02
C ALA A 93 -16.58 -16.68 4.26
N PHE A 94 -17.02 -16.04 3.17
CA PHE A 94 -17.56 -14.66 3.24
C PHE A 94 -18.68 -14.52 4.27
N HIS A 95 -19.61 -15.47 4.30
CA HIS A 95 -20.77 -15.44 5.19
C HIS A 95 -20.46 -15.75 6.67
N GLU A 96 -19.27 -16.30 6.96
CA GLU A 96 -18.81 -16.61 8.33
C GLU A 96 -18.05 -15.44 8.96
N ILE A 97 -17.54 -14.50 8.15
CA ILE A 97 -16.86 -13.31 8.66
C ILE A 97 -17.92 -12.29 9.09
N PRO A 98 -17.87 -11.74 10.31
CA PRO A 98 -18.82 -10.73 10.75
C PRO A 98 -18.85 -9.52 9.83
N LEU A 99 -20.05 -8.99 9.51
CA LEU A 99 -20.22 -7.85 8.60
C LEU A 99 -19.37 -6.63 8.99
N MET A 100 -19.25 -6.37 10.30
CA MET A 100 -18.38 -5.28 10.81
C MET A 100 -16.92 -5.40 10.37
N ARG A 101 -16.40 -6.64 10.19
CA ARG A 101 -15.03 -6.86 9.69
C ARG A 101 -14.92 -6.55 8.22
N HIS A 102 -15.94 -6.87 7.43
CA HIS A 102 -15.99 -6.46 6.02
C HIS A 102 -16.03 -4.93 5.87
N GLN A 103 -16.85 -4.26 6.68
CA GLN A 103 -16.92 -2.80 6.71
C GLN A 103 -15.58 -2.18 7.11
N ALA A 104 -14.96 -2.66 8.18
CA ALA A 104 -13.65 -2.18 8.61
C ALA A 104 -12.57 -2.32 7.53
N ILE A 105 -12.60 -3.39 6.70
CA ILE A 105 -11.68 -3.54 5.56
C ILE A 105 -11.90 -2.42 4.54
N ILE A 106 -13.14 -2.07 4.24
CA ILE A 106 -13.43 -0.97 3.30
C ILE A 106 -13.04 0.38 3.91
N ASP A 107 -13.36 0.62 5.16
CA ASP A 107 -13.06 1.89 5.84
C ASP A 107 -11.55 2.16 5.89
N ILE A 108 -10.75 1.14 6.20
CA ILE A 108 -9.30 1.29 6.30
C ILE A 108 -8.64 1.25 4.92
N ASN A 109 -8.93 0.20 4.12
CA ASN A 109 -8.18 -0.06 2.89
C ASN A 109 -8.62 0.83 1.70
N VAL A 110 -9.82 1.41 1.74
CA VAL A 110 -10.37 2.24 0.66
C VAL A 110 -10.57 3.66 1.15
N SER A 111 -11.47 3.88 2.13
CA SER A 111 -11.77 5.24 2.63
C SER A 111 -10.52 5.91 3.22
N GLY A 112 -9.67 5.13 3.93
CA GLY A 112 -8.38 5.61 4.44
C GLY A 112 -7.41 6.05 3.35
N VAL A 113 -7.33 5.29 2.24
CA VAL A 113 -6.49 5.66 1.07
C VAL A 113 -7.05 6.91 0.39
N MET A 114 -8.39 7.00 0.22
CA MET A 114 -9.04 8.18 -0.34
C MET A 114 -8.79 9.42 0.51
N ALA A 115 -8.93 9.30 1.84
CA ALA A 115 -8.66 10.40 2.77
C ALA A 115 -7.19 10.86 2.68
N GLY A 116 -6.25 9.91 2.63
CA GLY A 116 -4.83 10.21 2.46
C GLY A 116 -4.54 10.96 1.16
N CYS A 117 -5.05 10.47 0.03
CA CYS A 117 -4.90 11.14 -1.26
C CYS A 117 -5.51 12.55 -1.23
N HIS A 118 -6.75 12.69 -0.77
CA HIS A 118 -7.48 13.96 -0.72
C HIS A 118 -6.77 14.99 0.16
N THR A 119 -6.40 14.62 1.39
CA THR A 119 -5.77 15.56 2.34
C THR A 119 -4.34 15.91 1.92
N ALA A 120 -3.61 14.99 1.28
CA ALA A 120 -2.25 15.25 0.82
C ALA A 120 -2.16 16.13 -0.43
N TYR A 121 -3.19 16.20 -1.24
CA TYR A 121 -3.18 16.90 -2.53
C TYR A 121 -2.62 18.34 -2.47
N PRO A 122 -3.07 19.23 -1.55
CA PRO A 122 -2.54 20.61 -1.49
C PRO A 122 -1.05 20.68 -1.13
N TYR A 123 -0.50 19.70 -0.44
CA TYR A 123 0.93 19.60 -0.11
C TYR A 123 1.74 19.04 -1.29
N LEU A 124 1.18 18.03 -1.97
CA LEU A 124 1.78 17.44 -3.16
C LEU A 124 1.90 18.47 -4.29
N CYS A 125 0.87 19.30 -4.51
CA CYS A 125 0.91 20.39 -5.49
C CYS A 125 2.03 21.41 -5.23
N LYS A 126 2.37 21.65 -3.96
CA LYS A 126 3.45 22.57 -3.58
C LYS A 126 4.84 21.94 -3.69
N THR A 127 4.92 20.63 -3.84
CA THR A 127 6.17 19.88 -3.92
C THR A 127 6.39 19.41 -5.36
N PRO A 128 7.34 19.99 -6.12
CA PRO A 128 7.57 19.61 -7.51
C PRO A 128 7.88 18.12 -7.67
N LYS A 129 7.26 17.48 -8.65
CA LYS A 129 7.47 16.06 -8.98
C LYS A 129 7.13 15.13 -7.82
N SER A 130 6.07 15.38 -7.10
CA SER A 130 5.60 14.52 -6.01
C SER A 130 4.96 13.22 -6.53
N THR A 131 4.88 12.21 -5.68
CA THR A 131 4.32 10.90 -6.01
C THR A 131 3.44 10.37 -4.89
N VAL A 132 2.33 9.76 -5.24
CA VAL A 132 1.53 8.92 -4.33
C VAL A 132 1.76 7.46 -4.68
N ILE A 133 2.07 6.65 -3.67
CA ILE A 133 2.17 5.20 -3.76
C ILE A 133 1.04 4.57 -2.94
N ASN A 134 0.13 3.89 -3.60
CA ASN A 134 -0.95 3.16 -2.96
C ASN A 134 -0.58 1.68 -2.85
N MET A 135 -0.58 1.13 -1.64
CA MET A 135 -0.33 -0.29 -1.43
C MET A 135 -1.57 -1.10 -1.81
N ALA A 136 -1.55 -1.65 -3.02
CA ALA A 136 -2.56 -2.59 -3.47
C ALA A 136 -2.14 -4.04 -3.15
N SER A 137 -2.35 -4.97 -4.06
CA SER A 137 -1.99 -6.39 -3.95
C SER A 137 -2.17 -7.07 -5.30
N ALA A 138 -1.63 -8.26 -5.48
CA ALA A 138 -2.04 -9.17 -6.56
C ALA A 138 -3.56 -9.44 -6.55
N SER A 139 -4.22 -9.29 -5.38
CA SER A 139 -5.69 -9.34 -5.25
C SER A 139 -6.44 -8.21 -5.99
N ALA A 140 -5.72 -7.22 -6.56
CA ALA A 140 -6.29 -6.23 -7.48
C ALA A 140 -6.38 -6.73 -8.93
N MET A 141 -5.88 -7.92 -9.23
CA MET A 141 -5.96 -8.55 -10.57
C MET A 141 -7.16 -9.48 -10.70
N PHE A 142 -7.51 -10.18 -9.64
CA PHE A 142 -8.61 -11.15 -9.59
C PHE A 142 -9.15 -11.28 -8.16
N GLY A 143 -10.44 -11.61 -8.03
CA GLY A 143 -11.07 -11.88 -6.73
C GLY A 143 -10.60 -13.23 -6.20
N GLN A 144 -10.04 -13.25 -5.00
CA GLN A 144 -9.56 -14.48 -4.35
C GLN A 144 -10.63 -15.06 -3.43
N PRO A 145 -11.03 -16.33 -3.60
CA PRO A 145 -11.86 -17.02 -2.64
C PRO A 145 -11.23 -17.02 -1.25
N GLY A 146 -12.05 -16.81 -0.23
CA GLY A 146 -11.60 -16.62 1.15
C GLY A 146 -11.04 -15.21 1.47
N LEU A 147 -10.92 -14.33 0.47
CA LEU A 147 -10.44 -12.95 0.63
C LEU A 147 -11.34 -11.94 -0.10
N ALA A 148 -12.65 -12.18 -0.17
CA ALA A 148 -13.56 -11.42 -1.02
C ALA A 148 -13.53 -9.90 -0.74
N SER A 149 -13.74 -9.47 0.51
CA SER A 149 -13.73 -8.03 0.87
C SER A 149 -12.35 -7.41 0.73
N TYR A 150 -11.30 -8.16 1.03
CA TYR A 150 -9.92 -7.70 0.81
C TYR A 150 -9.67 -7.48 -0.68
N SER A 151 -10.00 -8.46 -1.53
CA SER A 151 -9.87 -8.32 -2.98
C SER A 151 -10.67 -7.11 -3.50
N SER A 152 -11.94 -6.98 -3.08
CA SER A 152 -12.79 -5.82 -3.44
C SER A 152 -12.12 -4.49 -3.08
N SER A 153 -11.53 -4.40 -1.87
CA SER A 153 -10.82 -3.20 -1.45
C SER A 153 -9.60 -2.89 -2.34
N LYS A 154 -8.85 -3.93 -2.77
CA LYS A 154 -7.65 -3.74 -3.61
C LYS A 154 -8.00 -3.41 -5.06
N PHE A 155 -9.13 -3.89 -5.58
CA PHE A 155 -9.70 -3.42 -6.85
C PHE A 155 -10.11 -1.94 -6.78
N ALA A 156 -10.74 -1.51 -5.68
CA ALA A 156 -11.10 -0.09 -5.49
C ALA A 156 -9.84 0.80 -5.48
N VAL A 157 -8.79 0.39 -4.75
CA VAL A 157 -7.50 1.12 -4.73
C VAL A 157 -6.86 1.18 -6.12
N ARG A 158 -6.95 0.12 -6.91
CA ARG A 158 -6.48 0.11 -8.30
C ARG A 158 -7.20 1.18 -9.12
N GLY A 159 -8.55 1.16 -9.15
CA GLY A 159 -9.33 2.12 -9.92
C GLY A 159 -9.07 3.57 -9.48
N LEU A 160 -9.01 3.82 -8.17
CA LEU A 160 -8.63 5.12 -7.62
C LEU A 160 -7.25 5.57 -8.10
N THR A 161 -6.26 4.68 -8.11
CA THR A 161 -4.90 4.99 -8.56
C THR A 161 -4.86 5.40 -10.03
N GLU A 162 -5.54 4.63 -10.90
CA GLU A 162 -5.61 4.89 -12.34
C GLU A 162 -6.26 6.27 -12.61
N ALA A 163 -7.36 6.57 -11.93
CA ALA A 163 -8.08 7.84 -12.10
C ALA A 163 -7.22 9.03 -11.65
N LEU A 164 -6.65 8.97 -10.45
CA LEU A 164 -5.87 10.08 -9.89
C LEU A 164 -4.55 10.31 -10.62
N ASP A 165 -3.89 9.28 -11.20
CA ASP A 165 -2.70 9.49 -12.03
C ASP A 165 -3.01 10.33 -13.27
N CYS A 166 -4.19 10.14 -13.87
CA CYS A 166 -4.67 10.94 -14.98
C CYS A 166 -5.09 12.36 -14.56
N GLU A 167 -5.90 12.47 -13.47
CA GLU A 167 -6.43 13.74 -13.00
C GLU A 167 -5.32 14.71 -12.54
N TRP A 168 -4.24 14.19 -11.93
CA TRP A 168 -3.20 15.01 -11.31
C TRP A 168 -1.94 15.17 -12.19
N ALA A 169 -1.97 14.65 -13.40
CA ALA A 169 -0.84 14.71 -14.33
C ALA A 169 -0.39 16.14 -14.63
N GLU A 170 -1.33 17.09 -14.83
CA GLU A 170 -1.04 18.50 -15.11
C GLU A 170 -0.34 19.20 -13.93
N GLN A 171 -0.57 18.76 -12.69
CA GLN A 171 0.11 19.23 -11.49
C GLN A 171 1.50 18.60 -11.32
N GLY A 172 1.90 17.68 -12.20
CA GLY A 172 3.15 16.95 -12.13
C GLY A 172 3.20 15.90 -11.01
N ILE A 173 2.03 15.50 -10.48
CA ILE A 173 1.89 14.47 -9.45
C ILE A 173 1.69 13.12 -10.16
N ARG A 174 2.45 12.10 -9.76
CA ARG A 174 2.24 10.72 -10.22
C ARG A 174 1.56 9.91 -9.15
N VAL A 175 0.59 9.11 -9.53
CA VAL A 175 -0.12 8.21 -8.60
C VAL A 175 0.07 6.76 -9.07
N LYS A 176 0.69 5.95 -8.24
CA LYS A 176 1.12 4.59 -8.58
C LYS A 176 0.67 3.58 -7.54
N SER A 177 0.60 2.32 -7.89
CA SER A 177 0.32 1.26 -6.94
C SER A 177 1.32 0.12 -7.00
N ILE A 178 1.58 -0.48 -5.83
CA ILE A 178 2.45 -1.64 -5.66
C ILE A 178 1.59 -2.88 -5.46
N TRP A 179 1.89 -3.94 -6.21
CA TRP A 179 1.13 -5.18 -6.21
C TRP A 179 1.97 -6.37 -5.73
N PRO A 180 2.20 -6.51 -4.42
CA PRO A 180 2.83 -7.71 -3.89
C PRO A 180 1.85 -8.89 -3.90
N LEU A 181 2.38 -10.09 -4.00
CA LEU A 181 1.67 -11.32 -3.69
C LEU A 181 1.69 -11.51 -2.15
N PHE A 182 1.88 -12.73 -1.65
CA PHE A 182 2.01 -12.98 -0.22
C PHE A 182 3.41 -12.60 0.29
N VAL A 183 3.46 -11.74 1.32
CA VAL A 183 4.69 -11.21 1.93
C VAL A 183 4.78 -11.69 3.36
N GLN A 184 5.96 -12.10 3.81
CA GLN A 184 6.22 -12.53 5.18
C GLN A 184 6.00 -11.37 6.17
N THR A 185 4.80 -11.29 6.75
CA THR A 185 4.39 -10.29 7.73
C THR A 185 3.41 -10.91 8.72
N ASN A 186 3.15 -10.23 9.82
CA ASN A 186 2.11 -10.65 10.78
C ASN A 186 0.71 -10.73 10.12
N MET A 187 0.47 -10.01 9.03
CA MET A 187 -0.81 -10.02 8.31
C MET A 187 -1.13 -11.36 7.66
N VAL A 188 -0.12 -12.16 7.31
CA VAL A 188 -0.31 -13.49 6.68
C VAL A 188 -0.26 -14.65 7.66
N VAL A 189 -0.06 -14.38 8.94
CA VAL A 189 -0.12 -15.43 9.98
C VAL A 189 -1.53 -16.04 10.01
N GLY A 190 -1.63 -17.36 9.89
CA GLY A 190 -2.90 -18.08 9.81
C GLY A 190 -3.55 -18.17 8.43
N LEU A 191 -2.93 -17.59 7.39
CA LEU A 191 -3.40 -17.72 6.00
C LEU A 191 -2.88 -18.99 5.30
N ASP A 192 -2.01 -19.75 5.93
CA ASP A 192 -1.47 -21.04 5.45
C ASP A 192 -2.54 -22.05 5.07
N LYS A 193 -3.74 -21.90 5.64
CA LYS A 193 -4.91 -22.73 5.31
C LYS A 193 -5.58 -22.36 3.98
N LEU A 194 -5.36 -21.16 3.46
CA LEU A 194 -5.94 -20.73 2.19
C LEU A 194 -5.32 -21.50 1.01
N PRO A 195 -6.13 -22.07 0.11
CA PRO A 195 -5.62 -22.82 -1.06
C PRO A 195 -4.67 -21.98 -1.91
N SER A 196 -4.94 -20.68 -2.07
CA SER A 196 -4.07 -19.76 -2.82
C SER A 196 -2.70 -19.58 -2.16
N VAL A 197 -2.61 -19.57 -0.83
CA VAL A 197 -1.32 -19.50 -0.12
C VAL A 197 -0.56 -20.83 -0.23
N LYS A 198 -1.28 -21.96 -0.11
CA LYS A 198 -0.67 -23.29 -0.30
C LYS A 198 -0.08 -23.46 -1.70
N SER A 199 -0.80 -23.01 -2.74
CA SER A 199 -0.37 -23.20 -4.13
C SER A 199 0.72 -22.21 -4.58
N LEU A 200 0.66 -20.96 -4.14
CA LEU A 200 1.59 -19.90 -4.58
C LEU A 200 2.78 -19.71 -3.63
N GLY A 201 2.61 -20.06 -2.36
CA GLY A 201 3.64 -19.90 -1.32
C GLY A 201 3.87 -18.44 -0.92
N ILE A 202 4.58 -18.25 0.19
CA ILE A 202 5.03 -16.94 0.67
C ILE A 202 6.51 -16.80 0.32
N LYS A 203 6.83 -16.10 -0.76
CA LYS A 203 8.18 -15.99 -1.33
C LYS A 203 8.80 -14.60 -1.19
N LEU A 204 7.97 -13.57 -0.94
CA LEU A 204 8.43 -12.20 -0.78
C LEU A 204 8.70 -11.91 0.69
N ASN A 205 9.77 -11.16 0.94
CA ASN A 205 10.01 -10.51 2.22
C ASN A 205 9.61 -9.02 2.15
N VAL A 206 9.64 -8.34 3.29
CA VAL A 206 9.25 -6.93 3.38
C VAL A 206 10.21 -6.01 2.61
N ASP A 207 11.50 -6.37 2.52
CA ASP A 207 12.51 -5.57 1.83
C ASP A 207 12.34 -5.62 0.31
N ASP A 208 11.85 -6.74 -0.25
CA ASP A 208 11.50 -6.82 -1.67
C ASP A 208 10.44 -5.79 -2.04
N VAL A 209 9.45 -5.61 -1.15
CA VAL A 209 8.37 -4.64 -1.35
C VAL A 209 8.88 -3.22 -1.12
N ALA A 210 9.71 -2.99 -0.09
CA ALA A 210 10.29 -1.68 0.20
C ALA A 210 11.12 -1.16 -0.98
N ARG A 211 11.98 -2.00 -1.57
CA ARG A 211 12.73 -1.66 -2.79
C ARG A 211 11.82 -1.36 -3.98
N ALA A 212 10.71 -2.09 -4.13
CA ALA A 212 9.75 -1.82 -5.21
C ALA A 212 9.03 -0.48 -5.00
N VAL A 213 8.68 -0.13 -3.76
CA VAL A 213 8.11 1.19 -3.40
C VAL A 213 9.12 2.30 -3.71
N TRP A 214 10.38 2.13 -3.29
CA TRP A 214 11.45 3.08 -3.57
C TRP A 214 11.65 3.29 -5.07
N TYR A 215 11.74 2.20 -5.83
CA TYR A 215 11.86 2.27 -7.29
C TYR A 215 10.68 2.99 -7.92
N ALA A 216 9.45 2.61 -7.59
CA ALA A 216 8.25 3.21 -8.13
C ALA A 216 8.13 4.71 -7.80
N ALA A 217 8.50 5.12 -6.59
CA ALA A 217 8.49 6.52 -6.16
C ALA A 217 9.45 7.40 -6.99
N ASN A 218 10.57 6.83 -7.43
CA ASN A 218 11.61 7.52 -8.18
C ASN A 218 11.56 7.32 -9.70
N ASP A 219 10.74 6.38 -10.18
CA ASP A 219 10.55 6.14 -11.61
C ASP A 219 9.72 7.27 -12.23
N ARG A 220 10.37 8.10 -13.04
CA ARG A 220 9.82 9.33 -13.66
C ARG A 220 9.75 9.25 -15.19
N GLY A 221 10.01 8.07 -15.75
CA GLY A 221 9.94 7.88 -17.20
C GLY A 221 8.55 8.20 -17.77
N GLU A 222 8.48 8.71 -18.98
CA GLU A 222 7.19 8.98 -19.66
C GLU A 222 6.35 7.70 -19.83
N THR A 223 7.01 6.57 -19.97
CA THR A 223 6.40 5.25 -20.11
C THR A 223 6.33 4.46 -18.79
N SER A 224 6.56 5.12 -17.65
CA SER A 224 6.49 4.49 -16.33
C SER A 224 5.12 3.85 -16.10
N PRO A 225 5.07 2.60 -15.63
CA PRO A 225 3.79 1.96 -15.36
C PRO A 225 3.08 2.60 -14.16
N ILE A 226 1.75 2.53 -14.14
CA ILE A 226 0.94 2.92 -12.98
C ILE A 226 1.01 1.83 -11.90
N HIS A 227 1.09 0.56 -12.30
CA HIS A 227 1.06 -0.59 -11.40
C HIS A 227 2.39 -1.36 -11.44
N TYR A 228 2.93 -1.65 -10.27
CA TYR A 228 4.21 -2.33 -10.07
C TYR A 228 4.02 -3.71 -9.42
N PRO A 229 3.87 -4.79 -10.20
CA PRO A 229 3.85 -6.15 -9.67
C PRO A 229 5.21 -6.50 -9.03
N VAL A 230 5.21 -6.96 -7.78
CA VAL A 230 6.43 -7.29 -7.03
C VAL A 230 6.75 -8.77 -7.15
N GLY A 231 7.98 -9.07 -7.53
CA GLY A 231 8.46 -10.45 -7.72
C GLY A 231 8.07 -11.06 -9.07
N LEU A 232 8.85 -12.05 -9.51
CA LEU A 232 8.67 -12.69 -10.82
C LEU A 232 7.30 -13.37 -10.92
N GLN A 233 6.88 -14.07 -9.86
CA GLN A 233 5.60 -14.80 -9.85
C GLN A 233 4.40 -13.86 -10.06
N THR A 234 4.40 -12.69 -9.42
CA THR A 234 3.34 -11.67 -9.59
C THR A 234 3.35 -11.09 -11.00
N LYS A 235 4.53 -10.86 -11.58
CA LYS A 235 4.68 -10.36 -12.96
C LYS A 235 4.13 -11.36 -13.98
N VAL A 236 4.48 -12.63 -13.83
CA VAL A 236 3.97 -13.71 -14.70
C VAL A 236 2.44 -13.85 -14.55
N LEU A 237 1.92 -13.85 -13.33
CA LEU A 237 0.49 -13.91 -13.07
C LEU A 237 -0.26 -12.72 -13.71
N ASN A 238 0.27 -11.50 -13.57
CA ASN A 238 -0.31 -10.30 -14.17
C ASN A 238 -0.37 -10.41 -15.71
N LEU A 239 0.69 -10.90 -16.35
CA LEU A 239 0.73 -11.11 -17.79
C LEU A 239 -0.28 -12.19 -18.21
N ALA A 240 -0.33 -13.31 -17.51
CA ALA A 240 -1.25 -14.40 -17.78
C ALA A 240 -2.71 -13.94 -17.71
N ILE A 241 -3.08 -13.18 -16.66
CA ILE A 241 -4.45 -12.66 -16.49
C ILE A 241 -4.81 -11.66 -17.59
N LYS A 242 -3.89 -10.78 -17.99
CA LYS A 242 -4.13 -9.81 -19.08
C LYS A 242 -4.39 -10.49 -20.44
N LEU A 243 -3.77 -11.63 -20.67
CA LEU A 243 -3.92 -12.40 -21.91
C LEU A 243 -5.06 -13.43 -21.86
N SER A 244 -5.65 -13.65 -20.68
CA SER A 244 -6.67 -14.69 -20.48
C SER A 244 -8.06 -14.18 -20.84
N PRO A 245 -8.85 -14.95 -21.64
CA PRO A 245 -10.27 -14.67 -21.83
C PRO A 245 -11.04 -14.76 -20.49
N ALA A 246 -12.14 -14.02 -20.35
CA ALA A 246 -12.92 -13.94 -19.11
C ALA A 246 -13.38 -15.33 -18.57
N TRP A 247 -13.72 -16.27 -19.44
CA TRP A 247 -14.11 -17.63 -19.03
C TRP A 247 -12.94 -18.41 -18.38
N MET A 248 -11.72 -18.17 -18.81
CA MET A 248 -10.52 -18.83 -18.28
C MET A 248 -10.17 -18.32 -16.88
N SER A 249 -10.46 -17.06 -16.58
CA SER A 249 -10.28 -16.47 -15.22
C SER A 249 -11.09 -17.24 -14.17
N ARG A 250 -12.35 -17.62 -14.48
CA ARG A 250 -13.18 -18.45 -13.59
C ARG A 250 -12.55 -19.82 -13.34
N TRP A 251 -12.08 -20.49 -14.39
CA TRP A 251 -11.47 -21.81 -14.27
C TRP A 251 -10.15 -21.77 -13.48
N ILE A 252 -9.30 -20.76 -13.73
CA ILE A 252 -8.06 -20.55 -12.97
C ILE A 252 -8.37 -20.32 -11.48
N ASN A 253 -9.31 -19.42 -11.17
CA ASN A 253 -9.70 -19.12 -9.79
C ASN A 253 -10.27 -20.37 -9.09
N GLN A 254 -11.11 -21.13 -9.74
CA GLN A 254 -11.64 -22.39 -9.20
C GLN A 254 -10.52 -23.40 -8.91
N ARG A 255 -9.57 -23.56 -9.84
CA ARG A 255 -8.45 -24.49 -9.67
C ARG A 255 -7.44 -24.07 -8.61
N MET A 256 -7.18 -22.75 -8.46
CA MET A 256 -6.34 -22.22 -7.38
C MET A 256 -7.03 -22.28 -6.01
N SER A 257 -8.33 -22.51 -5.99
CA SER A 257 -9.17 -22.49 -4.77
C SER A 257 -9.73 -23.85 -4.40
N SER A 258 -9.67 -24.83 -5.30
CA SER A 258 -10.06 -26.21 -4.99
C SER A 258 -8.94 -26.88 -4.19
N GLU A 259 -9.29 -27.39 -3.00
CA GLU A 259 -8.45 -28.34 -2.30
C GLU A 259 -8.42 -29.65 -3.11
N HIS A 260 -7.23 -30.08 -3.47
CA HIS A 260 -6.98 -31.46 -3.88
C HIS A 260 -6.53 -32.25 -2.67
#